data_bbfe2dda35883b9ff59941070473f287
#
_entry.id   bbfe2dda35883b9ff59941070473f287
#
_cell.length_a   1.000
_cell.length_b   1.000
_cell.length_c   1.000
_cell.angle_alpha   90.00
_cell.angle_beta   90.00
_cell.angle_gamma   90.00
#
_symmetry.space_group_name_H-M   'P 1'
#
loop_
_entity.id
_entity.type
_entity.pdbx_description
1 polymer ?
#
loop_
_entity_poly.entity_id
_entity_poly.type
_entity_poly.pdbx_seq_one_letter_code
_entity_poly.pdbx_strand_id
1 'polypeptide(L)'
;MKFRFPIFIIDEDYRSENASGLGIRALSEAIEAEGVEVIGVTSYGDLSSFAQQQSRASAFILSIDDEEFDVDSPEDVASAIKNLRMFIGELRFRNADIPIYLYGETRTSEHIPNDILRELHGFIHM
;
A
#
# COMPACT_ATOMS: atom_id res chain seq x y z
N MET A 1 6.16 -22.56 1.81
CA MET A 1 7.39 -21.76 1.98
C MET A 1 7.05 -20.50 2.73
N LYS A 2 7.80 -20.18 3.76
CA LYS A 2 7.62 -18.92 4.47
C LYS A 2 8.50 -17.84 3.84
N PHE A 3 7.96 -16.65 3.69
CA PHE A 3 8.77 -15.50 3.32
C PHE A 3 9.70 -15.15 4.49
N ARG A 4 10.94 -14.84 4.15
CA ARG A 4 11.98 -14.53 5.15
C ARG A 4 11.79 -13.15 5.76
N PHE A 5 11.18 -12.22 5.01
CA PHE A 5 11.02 -10.83 5.40
C PHE A 5 9.55 -10.44 5.38
N PRO A 6 9.16 -9.44 6.17
CA PRO A 6 7.76 -9.04 6.28
C PRO A 6 7.24 -8.34 5.01
N ILE A 7 5.91 -8.31 4.91
CA ILE A 7 5.19 -7.46 3.96
C ILE A 7 4.75 -6.22 4.73
N PHE A 8 5.03 -5.05 4.19
CA PHE A 8 4.57 -3.78 4.76
C PHE A 8 3.29 -3.33 4.08
N ILE A 9 2.31 -2.93 4.88
CA ILE A 9 1.06 -2.34 4.41
C ILE A 9 1.01 -0.89 4.88
N ILE A 10 0.83 0.04 3.95
CA ILE A 10 0.73 1.47 4.24
C ILE A 10 -0.69 1.92 3.90
N ASP A 11 -1.49 2.23 4.92
CA ASP A 11 -2.89 2.60 4.78
C ASP A 11 -3.28 3.52 5.93
N GLU A 12 -3.76 4.72 5.63
CA GLU A 12 -4.18 5.68 6.65
C GLU A 12 -5.21 5.12 7.62
N ASP A 13 -6.08 4.24 7.13
CA ASP A 13 -7.15 3.64 7.92
C ASP A 13 -6.77 2.32 8.59
N TYR A 14 -5.49 1.93 8.54
CA TYR A 14 -5.07 0.62 9.05
C TYR A 14 -5.53 0.34 10.47
N ARG A 15 -5.56 1.36 11.32
CA ARG A 15 -5.97 1.25 12.73
C ARG A 15 -7.36 1.79 13.00
N SER A 16 -8.09 2.20 11.95
CA SER A 16 -9.43 2.75 12.08
C SER A 16 -10.48 1.65 12.25
N GLU A 17 -11.56 1.97 12.95
CA GLU A 17 -12.69 1.04 13.15
C GLU A 17 -13.72 1.14 12.03
N ASN A 18 -13.47 1.92 11.00
CA ASN A 18 -14.36 2.04 9.84
C ASN A 18 -14.21 0.85 8.89
N ALA A 19 -15.05 0.81 7.85
CA ALA A 19 -15.05 -0.28 6.88
C ALA A 19 -13.71 -0.44 6.16
N SER A 20 -13.04 0.69 5.85
CA SER A 20 -11.74 0.69 5.21
C SER A 20 -10.68 0.01 6.08
N GLY A 21 -10.63 0.38 7.36
CA GLY A 21 -9.69 -0.21 8.31
C GLY A 21 -9.95 -1.69 8.55
N LEU A 22 -11.22 -2.09 8.66
CA LEU A 22 -11.58 -3.50 8.82
C LEU A 22 -11.17 -4.31 7.60
N GLY A 23 -11.36 -3.76 6.39
CA GLY A 23 -11.02 -4.43 5.15
C GLY A 23 -9.51 -4.68 5.01
N ILE A 24 -8.70 -3.66 5.28
CA ILE A 24 -7.24 -3.81 5.16
C ILE A 24 -6.67 -4.75 6.23
N ARG A 25 -7.22 -4.74 7.44
CA ARG A 25 -6.81 -5.68 8.48
C ARG A 25 -7.22 -7.12 8.14
N ALA A 26 -8.36 -7.32 7.48
CA ALA A 26 -8.75 -8.64 7.00
C ALA A 26 -7.75 -9.17 5.97
N LEU A 27 -7.26 -8.31 5.08
CA LEU A 27 -6.19 -8.67 4.14
C LEU A 27 -4.92 -9.06 4.89
N SER A 28 -4.54 -8.28 5.90
CA SER A 28 -3.36 -8.58 6.72
C SER A 28 -3.47 -9.95 7.38
N GLU A 29 -4.62 -10.27 7.96
CA GLU A 29 -4.86 -11.57 8.60
C GLU A 29 -4.78 -12.72 7.60
N ALA A 30 -5.31 -12.52 6.40
CA ALA A 30 -5.25 -13.53 5.34
C ALA A 30 -3.79 -13.81 4.93
N ILE A 31 -2.97 -12.78 4.83
CA ILE A 31 -1.54 -12.92 4.51
C ILE A 31 -0.81 -13.63 5.65
N GLU A 32 -1.07 -13.23 6.88
CA GLU A 32 -0.44 -13.85 8.05
C GLU A 32 -0.81 -15.34 8.19
N ALA A 33 -2.03 -15.70 7.79
CA ALA A 33 -2.47 -17.08 7.78
C ALA A 33 -1.62 -17.97 6.86
N GLU A 34 -0.99 -17.38 5.86
CA GLU A 34 -0.07 -18.08 4.95
C GLU A 34 1.36 -18.16 5.49
N GLY A 35 1.60 -17.67 6.70
CA GLY A 35 2.91 -17.74 7.35
C GLY A 35 3.83 -16.57 7.05
N VAL A 36 3.27 -15.44 6.60
CA VAL A 36 4.03 -14.24 6.28
C VAL A 36 3.77 -13.19 7.35
N GLU A 37 4.84 -12.60 7.90
CA GLU A 37 4.69 -11.49 8.83
C GLU A 37 4.22 -10.24 8.09
N VAL A 38 3.25 -9.54 8.67
CA VAL A 38 2.75 -8.27 8.13
C VAL A 38 3.01 -7.16 9.15
N ILE A 39 3.55 -6.04 8.66
CA ILE A 39 3.73 -4.83 9.45
C ILE A 39 2.85 -3.74 8.80
N GLY A 40 1.81 -3.33 9.52
CA GLY A 40 0.90 -2.28 9.07
C GLY A 40 1.26 -0.94 9.68
N VAL A 41 1.32 0.10 8.85
CA VAL A 41 1.56 1.46 9.27
C VAL A 41 0.53 2.40 8.67
N THR A 42 0.26 3.52 9.34
CA THR A 42 -0.78 4.46 8.90
C THR A 42 -0.26 5.54 7.97
N SER A 43 1.06 5.70 7.87
CA SER A 43 1.65 6.70 6.98
C SER A 43 3.04 6.27 6.53
N TYR A 44 3.52 6.90 5.47
CA TYR A 44 4.90 6.70 5.02
C TYR A 44 5.90 7.17 6.09
N GLY A 45 5.53 8.25 6.82
CA GLY A 45 6.38 8.73 7.92
C GLY A 45 6.60 7.69 9.00
N ASP A 46 5.55 6.92 9.34
CA ASP A 46 5.67 5.85 10.33
C ASP A 46 6.57 4.71 9.82
N LEU A 47 6.64 4.51 8.51
CA LEU A 47 7.51 3.51 7.91
C LEU A 47 8.98 3.78 8.22
N SER A 48 9.37 5.03 8.40
CA SER A 48 10.76 5.40 8.70
C SER A 48 11.25 4.80 10.01
N SER A 49 10.36 4.51 10.96
CA SER A 49 10.72 3.85 12.21
C SER A 49 11.16 2.39 12.00
N PHE A 50 10.88 1.82 10.82
CA PHE A 50 11.29 0.47 10.45
C PHE A 50 12.38 0.49 9.38
N ALA A 51 13.26 1.50 9.39
CA ALA A 51 14.22 1.74 8.32
C ALA A 51 15.09 0.52 7.96
N GLN A 52 15.51 -0.26 8.95
CA GLN A 52 16.29 -1.47 8.70
C GLN A 52 15.43 -2.60 8.11
N GLN A 53 14.20 -2.70 8.56
CA GLN A 53 13.28 -3.76 8.13
C GLN A 53 12.72 -3.49 6.74
N GLN A 54 12.48 -2.22 6.38
CA GLN A 54 11.95 -1.91 5.05
C GLN A 54 12.94 -2.26 3.93
N SER A 55 14.23 -2.21 4.19
CA SER A 55 15.25 -2.64 3.20
C SER A 55 15.24 -4.16 3.00
N ARG A 56 14.57 -4.89 3.88
CA ARG A 56 14.46 -6.35 3.84
C ARG A 56 13.02 -6.80 3.72
N ALA A 57 12.14 -5.96 3.22
CA ALA A 57 10.75 -6.32 3.02
C ALA A 57 10.59 -7.29 1.87
N SER A 58 9.60 -8.18 1.94
CA SER A 58 9.22 -9.05 0.84
C SER A 58 8.40 -8.31 -0.20
N ALA A 59 7.57 -7.35 0.23
CA ALA A 59 6.73 -6.54 -0.64
C ALA A 59 6.17 -5.35 0.13
N PHE A 60 5.67 -4.38 -0.63
CA PHE A 60 4.89 -3.27 -0.08
C PHE A 60 3.48 -3.31 -0.67
N ILE A 61 2.49 -3.06 0.17
CA ILE A 61 1.10 -2.87 -0.26
C ILE A 61 0.71 -1.45 0.12
N LEU A 62 0.36 -0.65 -0.87
CA LEU A 62 -0.04 0.75 -0.70
C LEU A 62 -1.53 0.87 -0.92
N SER A 63 -2.22 1.62 -0.07
CA SER A 63 -3.64 1.92 -0.23
C SER A 63 -3.84 3.42 -0.41
N ILE A 64 -4.74 3.79 -1.31
CA ILE A 64 -5.12 5.18 -1.54
C ILE A 64 -6.59 5.42 -1.25
N ASP A 65 -7.37 4.37 -1.04
CA ASP A 65 -8.80 4.46 -0.76
C ASP A 65 -9.03 4.52 0.75
N ASP A 66 -8.93 5.71 1.34
CA ASP A 66 -9.32 5.91 2.71
C ASP A 66 -10.80 6.34 2.79
N GLU A 67 -11.31 6.51 4.01
CA GLU A 67 -12.70 6.87 4.25
C GLU A 67 -13.08 8.21 3.64
N GLU A 68 -12.15 9.14 3.54
CA GLU A 68 -12.38 10.49 3.02
C GLU A 68 -12.14 10.60 1.52
N PHE A 69 -11.56 9.58 0.90
CA PHE A 69 -11.22 9.60 -0.51
C PHE A 69 -12.47 9.46 -1.37
N ASP A 70 -12.64 10.40 -2.30
CA ASP A 70 -13.73 10.40 -3.26
C ASP A 70 -13.19 10.22 -4.68
N VAL A 71 -13.41 9.06 -5.26
CA VAL A 71 -12.93 8.72 -6.61
C VAL A 71 -13.60 9.60 -7.69
N ASP A 72 -14.75 10.19 -7.39
CA ASP A 72 -15.44 11.09 -8.31
C ASP A 72 -14.95 12.52 -8.20
N SER A 73 -14.09 12.84 -7.24
CA SER A 73 -13.48 14.15 -7.09
C SER A 73 -12.14 14.20 -7.84
N PRO A 74 -12.01 15.00 -8.91
CA PRO A 74 -10.73 15.14 -9.62
C PRO A 74 -9.60 15.62 -8.72
N GLU A 75 -9.91 16.43 -7.73
CA GLU A 75 -8.91 16.95 -6.77
C GLU A 75 -8.39 15.85 -5.87
N ASP A 76 -9.27 14.98 -5.36
CA ASP A 76 -8.87 13.85 -4.52
C ASP A 76 -8.03 12.86 -5.32
N VAL A 77 -8.44 12.57 -6.55
CA VAL A 77 -7.69 11.66 -7.43
C VAL A 77 -6.30 12.23 -7.72
N ALA A 78 -6.21 13.52 -8.06
CA ALA A 78 -4.92 14.16 -8.35
C ALA A 78 -3.99 14.14 -7.13
N SER A 79 -4.52 14.42 -5.94
CA SER A 79 -3.74 14.38 -4.70
C SER A 79 -3.25 12.97 -4.39
N ALA A 80 -4.11 11.97 -4.55
CA ALA A 80 -3.76 10.57 -4.31
C ALA A 80 -2.66 10.11 -5.27
N ILE A 81 -2.77 10.45 -6.55
CA ILE A 81 -1.77 10.11 -7.55
C ILE A 81 -0.42 10.77 -7.24
N LYS A 82 -0.44 12.04 -6.85
CA LYS A 82 0.77 12.77 -6.47
C LYS A 82 1.47 12.09 -5.29
N ASN A 83 0.71 11.75 -4.25
CA ASN A 83 1.25 11.08 -3.08
C ASN A 83 1.79 9.70 -3.42
N LEU A 84 1.08 8.96 -4.28
CA LEU A 84 1.48 7.64 -4.71
C LEU A 84 2.80 7.68 -5.48
N ARG A 85 2.96 8.64 -6.40
CA ARG A 85 4.23 8.83 -7.11
C ARG A 85 5.38 9.10 -6.16
N MET A 86 5.15 9.92 -5.15
CA MET A 86 6.16 10.25 -4.16
C MET A 86 6.56 9.02 -3.36
N PHE A 87 5.58 8.25 -2.88
CA PHE A 87 5.85 7.04 -2.12
C PHE A 87 6.60 5.99 -2.94
N ILE A 88 6.17 5.76 -4.17
CA ILE A 88 6.83 4.79 -5.06
C ILE A 88 8.27 5.24 -5.34
N GLY A 89 8.49 6.52 -5.59
CA GLY A 89 9.84 7.06 -5.81
C GLY A 89 10.75 6.83 -4.61
N GLU A 90 10.25 7.09 -3.41
CA GLU A 90 11.01 6.86 -2.18
C GLU A 90 11.31 5.38 -1.96
N LEU A 91 10.32 4.52 -2.16
CA LEU A 91 10.50 3.08 -2.01
C LEU A 91 11.51 2.54 -3.03
N ARG A 92 11.43 2.98 -4.27
CA ARG A 92 12.36 2.55 -5.32
C ARG A 92 13.78 3.05 -5.10
N PHE A 93 13.92 4.23 -4.52
CA PHE A 93 15.25 4.74 -4.16
C PHE A 93 15.94 3.83 -3.14
N ARG A 94 15.19 3.29 -2.18
CA ARG A 94 15.73 2.44 -1.11
C ARG A 94 15.71 0.95 -1.45
N ASN A 95 14.76 0.52 -2.27
CA ASN A 95 14.45 -0.90 -2.51
C ASN A 95 14.05 -1.08 -3.97
N ALA A 96 15.03 -0.96 -4.89
CA ALA A 96 14.77 -0.84 -6.32
C ALA A 96 13.94 -1.99 -6.91
N ASP A 97 14.09 -3.20 -6.38
CA ASP A 97 13.48 -4.40 -6.98
C ASP A 97 12.34 -5.01 -6.15
N ILE A 98 11.96 -4.39 -5.04
CA ILE A 98 10.92 -4.96 -4.19
C ILE A 98 9.55 -4.81 -4.86
N PRO A 99 8.74 -5.87 -4.87
CA PRO A 99 7.37 -5.80 -5.39
C PRO A 99 6.52 -4.79 -4.64
N ILE A 100 5.77 -3.99 -5.39
CA ILE A 100 4.83 -3.02 -4.86
C ILE A 100 3.45 -3.34 -5.43
N TYR A 101 2.47 -3.49 -4.55
CA TYR A 101 1.07 -3.71 -4.91
C TYR A 101 0.24 -2.52 -4.47
N LEU A 102 -0.78 -2.20 -5.24
CA LEU A 102 -1.76 -1.19 -4.87
C LEU A 102 -3.05 -1.89 -4.45
N TYR A 103 -3.62 -1.48 -3.33
CA TYR A 103 -4.88 -2.01 -2.81
C TYR A 103 -5.96 -0.94 -2.92
N GLY A 104 -7.11 -1.30 -3.47
CA GLY A 104 -8.21 -0.36 -3.61
C GLY A 104 -9.36 -0.90 -4.44
N GLU A 105 -10.32 -0.05 -4.72
CA GLU A 105 -11.47 -0.38 -5.54
C GLU A 105 -11.12 -0.39 -7.03
N THR A 106 -11.87 -1.18 -7.81
CA THR A 106 -11.70 -1.25 -9.27
C THR A 106 -11.84 0.13 -9.92
N ARG A 107 -12.78 0.94 -9.47
CA ARG A 107 -12.97 2.30 -9.99
C ARG A 107 -11.73 3.17 -9.81
N THR A 108 -11.06 3.01 -8.68
CA THR A 108 -9.82 3.73 -8.41
C THR A 108 -8.71 3.31 -9.36
N SER A 109 -8.60 2.01 -9.65
CA SER A 109 -7.55 1.50 -10.56
C SER A 109 -7.66 2.09 -11.97
N GLU A 110 -8.84 2.47 -12.39
CA GLU A 110 -9.07 3.06 -13.72
C GLU A 110 -8.45 4.45 -13.86
N HIS A 111 -8.18 5.13 -12.75
CA HIS A 111 -7.59 6.47 -12.71
C HIS A 111 -6.07 6.47 -12.56
N ILE A 112 -5.45 5.31 -12.42
CA ILE A 112 -4.00 5.22 -12.20
C ILE A 112 -3.26 5.38 -13.52
N PRO A 113 -2.35 6.39 -13.62
CA PRO A 113 -1.58 6.61 -14.85
C PRO A 113 -0.63 5.45 -15.16
N ASN A 114 -0.30 5.29 -16.44
CA ASN A 114 0.56 4.21 -16.91
C ASN A 114 1.96 4.23 -16.30
N ASP A 115 2.50 5.42 -16.01
CA ASP A 115 3.82 5.52 -15.38
C ASP A 115 3.85 4.88 -14.00
N ILE A 116 2.75 5.01 -13.25
CA ILE A 116 2.60 4.36 -11.95
C ILE A 116 2.36 2.85 -12.14
N LEU A 117 1.48 2.47 -13.06
CA LEU A 117 1.18 1.06 -13.31
C LEU A 117 2.44 0.25 -13.64
N ARG A 118 3.40 0.84 -14.33
CA ARG A 118 4.66 0.17 -14.68
C ARG A 118 5.51 -0.17 -13.46
N GLU A 119 5.35 0.60 -12.37
CA GLU A 119 6.10 0.39 -11.14
C GLU A 119 5.45 -0.65 -10.23
N LEU A 120 4.20 -1.00 -10.50
CA LEU A 120 3.45 -1.93 -9.65
C LEU A 120 3.60 -3.36 -10.15
N HIS A 121 3.65 -4.30 -9.21
CA HIS A 121 3.58 -5.72 -9.51
C HIS A 121 2.14 -6.19 -9.70
N GLY A 122 1.19 -5.46 -9.14
CA GLY A 122 -0.20 -5.80 -9.29
C GLY A 122 -1.12 -4.89 -8.51
N PHE A 123 -2.41 -5.10 -8.70
CA PHE A 123 -3.47 -4.37 -8.02
C PHE A 123 -4.32 -5.39 -7.27
N ILE A 124 -4.52 -5.15 -5.97
CA ILE A 124 -5.35 -6.00 -5.12
C ILE A 124 -6.71 -5.30 -4.98
N HIS A 125 -7.75 -5.90 -5.53
CA HIS A 125 -9.09 -5.32 -5.49
C HIS A 125 -9.78 -5.64 -4.18
N MET A 126 -10.42 -4.61 -3.64
CA MET A 126 -11.26 -4.75 -2.45
C MET A 126 -12.44 -5.67 -2.70
#